data_0a8b35ca7ef26bad4e5ab047b4dcca2e
#
_entry.id   0a8b35ca7ef26bad4e5ab047b4dcca2e
#
_cell.length_a   1.000
_cell.length_b   1.000
_cell.length_c   1.000
_cell.angle_alpha   90.00
_cell.angle_beta   90.00
_cell.angle_gamma   90.00
#
_symmetry.space_group_name_H-M   'P 1'
#
loop_
_entity.id
_entity.type
_entity.pdbx_description
1 polymer ?
#
loop_
_entity_poly.entity_id
_entity_poly.type
_entity_poly.pdbx_seq_one_letter_code
_entity_poly.pdbx_strand_id
1 'polypeptide(L)'
;ESILETTDEWIYSRTGIKQRHVIDEKESVSSMAEIASNNALESAGLDASEIDLIIVATSSSDRVFPSTACILQNRLGANGGAAFDVQAACSGFIYALGIATQFIKAGGAKKALVVGSEANSRILDYSDRSSCVIFGDGAGAVVVEASEEPGILSTHMNADGQYQDLLYVNNPIKDQKQEGDQAFMTMHGNDVYKVAVKTLSRVVDETLEANNMDKSDVDWLIPHQANIRIISSVAKKLNMPMEKVVLTNENQANTSAASVPLALDQAVRD
;
A
#
# COMPACT_ATOMS: atom_id res chain seq x y z
N GLU A 1 18.46 -6.87 -16.01
CA GLU A 1 19.41 -7.81 -16.60
C GLU A 1 20.83 -7.25 -16.65
N SER A 2 21.04 -5.95 -16.90
CA SER A 2 22.39 -5.36 -16.92
C SER A 2 23.07 -5.26 -15.56
N ILE A 3 22.31 -5.37 -14.48
CA ILE A 3 22.78 -5.18 -13.09
C ILE A 3 22.86 -6.52 -12.34
N LEU A 4 22.02 -7.49 -12.72
CA LEU A 4 21.84 -8.75 -11.99
C LEU A 4 21.89 -9.96 -12.93
N GLU A 5 22.35 -11.09 -12.43
CA GLU A 5 22.23 -12.39 -13.10
C GLU A 5 20.77 -12.89 -13.03
N THR A 6 19.93 -12.39 -13.92
CA THR A 6 18.51 -12.76 -14.03
C THR A 6 18.02 -12.52 -15.46
N THR A 7 16.81 -13.01 -15.78
CA THR A 7 16.11 -12.77 -17.03
C THR A 7 14.69 -12.30 -16.77
N ASP A 8 14.09 -11.56 -17.70
CA ASP A 8 12.70 -11.14 -17.63
C ASP A 8 11.77 -12.36 -17.48
N GLU A 9 12.00 -13.43 -18.21
CA GLU A 9 11.24 -14.69 -18.11
C GLU A 9 11.33 -15.30 -16.69
N TRP A 10 12.53 -15.28 -16.08
CA TRP A 10 12.72 -15.79 -14.73
C TRP A 10 11.93 -14.96 -13.70
N ILE A 11 11.96 -13.64 -13.82
CA ILE A 11 11.23 -12.72 -12.94
C ILE A 11 9.73 -12.94 -13.12
N TYR A 12 9.24 -12.86 -14.34
CA TYR A 12 7.83 -12.96 -14.68
C TYR A 12 7.21 -14.30 -14.22
N SER A 13 7.85 -15.41 -14.53
CA SER A 13 7.35 -16.74 -14.16
C SER A 13 7.19 -16.95 -12.65
N ARG A 14 7.92 -16.18 -11.83
CA ARG A 14 7.90 -16.30 -10.37
C ARG A 14 7.03 -15.24 -9.68
N THR A 15 6.94 -14.08 -10.25
CA THR A 15 6.32 -12.91 -9.62
C THR A 15 5.09 -12.40 -10.35
N GLY A 16 5.00 -12.64 -11.65
CA GLY A 16 4.02 -12.01 -12.54
C GLY A 16 4.36 -10.56 -12.89
N ILE A 17 5.57 -10.08 -12.57
CA ILE A 17 5.98 -8.67 -12.73
C ILE A 17 6.82 -8.52 -14.01
N LYS A 18 6.44 -7.56 -14.86
CA LYS A 18 7.20 -7.13 -16.03
C LYS A 18 7.85 -5.77 -15.85
N GLN A 19 7.16 -4.84 -15.20
CA GLN A 19 7.63 -3.47 -15.03
C GLN A 19 7.74 -3.09 -13.55
N ARG A 20 8.68 -2.22 -13.23
CA ARG A 20 8.89 -1.55 -11.95
C ARG A 20 9.11 -0.08 -12.25
N HIS A 21 8.28 0.78 -11.66
CA HIS A 21 8.47 2.22 -11.75
C HIS A 21 9.44 2.65 -10.66
N VAL A 22 10.33 3.56 -11.01
CA VAL A 22 11.34 4.11 -10.13
C VAL A 22 11.29 5.63 -10.25
N ILE A 23 11.14 6.31 -9.12
CA ILE A 23 11.14 7.79 -9.10
C ILE A 23 12.50 8.34 -9.48
N ASP A 24 12.51 9.52 -10.09
CA ASP A 24 13.73 10.24 -10.37
C ASP A 24 14.24 11.02 -9.13
N GLU A 25 15.39 11.70 -9.28
CA GLU A 25 16.00 12.45 -8.18
C GLU A 25 15.16 13.65 -7.69
N LYS A 26 14.25 14.16 -8.51
CA LYS A 26 13.40 15.32 -8.20
C LYS A 26 12.07 14.92 -7.59
N GLU A 27 11.69 13.67 -7.76
CA GLU A 27 10.45 13.13 -7.21
C GLU A 27 10.64 12.69 -5.75
N SER A 28 9.55 12.65 -5.03
CA SER A 28 9.50 12.29 -3.63
C SER A 28 8.19 11.57 -3.31
N VAL A 29 8.11 10.92 -2.15
CA VAL A 29 6.87 10.29 -1.68
C VAL A 29 5.73 11.31 -1.62
N SER A 30 6.00 12.52 -1.12
CA SER A 30 4.98 13.58 -1.07
C SER A 30 4.61 14.14 -2.43
N SER A 31 5.52 14.17 -3.43
CA SER A 31 5.17 14.63 -4.78
C SER A 31 4.31 13.61 -5.54
N MET A 32 4.58 12.34 -5.40
CA MET A 32 3.71 11.28 -5.94
C MET A 32 2.33 11.29 -5.24
N ALA A 33 2.33 11.43 -3.91
CA ALA A 33 1.11 11.54 -3.12
C ALA A 33 0.24 12.74 -3.55
N GLU A 34 0.85 13.89 -3.91
CA GLU A 34 0.14 15.07 -4.41
C GLU A 34 -0.60 14.77 -5.72
N ILE A 35 0.06 14.10 -6.67
CA ILE A 35 -0.56 13.73 -7.95
C ILE A 35 -1.75 12.79 -7.72
N ALA A 36 -1.55 11.73 -6.93
CA ALA A 36 -2.62 10.78 -6.61
C ALA A 36 -3.79 11.46 -5.87
N SER A 37 -3.48 12.37 -4.95
CA SER A 37 -4.48 13.12 -4.19
C SER A 37 -5.32 14.05 -5.06
N ASN A 38 -4.68 14.79 -5.97
CA ASN A 38 -5.39 15.65 -6.92
C ASN A 38 -6.34 14.85 -7.80
N ASN A 39 -5.91 13.67 -8.29
CA ASN A 39 -6.77 12.78 -9.08
C ASN A 39 -7.97 12.27 -8.25
N ALA A 40 -7.75 11.93 -6.98
CA ALA A 40 -8.82 11.48 -6.09
C ALA A 40 -9.82 12.61 -5.76
N LEU A 41 -9.33 13.84 -5.52
CA LEU A 41 -10.15 15.02 -5.29
C LEU A 41 -10.97 15.39 -6.54
N GLU A 42 -10.37 15.37 -7.72
CA GLU A 42 -11.06 15.57 -9.00
C GLU A 42 -12.17 14.54 -9.21
N SER A 43 -11.89 13.26 -8.98
CA SER A 43 -12.87 12.18 -9.06
C SER A 43 -14.03 12.35 -8.08
N ALA A 44 -13.76 12.89 -6.88
CA ALA A 44 -14.76 13.16 -5.86
C ALA A 44 -15.52 14.48 -6.09
N GLY A 45 -15.05 15.33 -7.01
CA GLY A 45 -15.60 16.68 -7.24
C GLY A 45 -15.40 17.62 -6.04
N LEU A 46 -14.30 17.47 -5.32
CA LEU A 46 -13.99 18.21 -4.09
C LEU A 46 -12.76 19.09 -4.26
N ASP A 47 -12.77 20.22 -3.52
CA ASP A 47 -11.59 21.04 -3.31
C ASP A 47 -10.78 20.55 -2.11
N ALA A 48 -9.46 20.70 -2.16
CA ALA A 48 -8.59 20.29 -1.06
C ALA A 48 -8.90 20.98 0.28
N SER A 49 -9.47 22.19 0.24
CA SER A 49 -9.92 22.94 1.43
C SER A 49 -11.09 22.29 2.16
N GLU A 50 -11.77 21.34 1.55
CA GLU A 50 -12.90 20.62 2.16
C GLU A 50 -12.46 19.37 2.94
N ILE A 51 -11.16 19.01 2.89
CA ILE A 51 -10.63 17.84 3.56
C ILE A 51 -10.30 18.14 5.02
N ASP A 52 -10.93 17.41 5.93
CA ASP A 52 -10.76 17.53 7.37
C ASP A 52 -9.60 16.69 7.92
N LEU A 53 -9.21 15.64 7.21
CA LEU A 53 -8.25 14.65 7.66
C LEU A 53 -7.41 14.14 6.49
N ILE A 54 -6.09 14.15 6.64
CA ILE A 54 -5.16 13.54 5.68
C ILE A 54 -4.35 12.45 6.39
N ILE A 55 -4.41 11.22 5.87
CA ILE A 55 -3.61 10.11 6.37
C ILE A 55 -2.79 9.56 5.20
N VAL A 56 -1.46 9.55 5.35
CA VAL A 56 -0.55 8.94 4.39
C VAL A 56 0.01 7.65 4.97
N ALA A 57 -0.22 6.55 4.28
CA ALA A 57 0.43 5.28 4.57
C ALA A 57 1.76 5.21 3.81
N THR A 58 2.86 5.20 4.53
CA THR A 58 4.21 5.12 3.95
C THR A 58 5.22 4.55 4.94
N SER A 59 6.19 3.79 4.42
CA SER A 59 7.39 3.31 5.13
C SER A 59 8.67 3.96 4.61
N SER A 60 8.55 4.81 3.58
CA SER A 60 9.66 5.46 2.86
C SER A 60 9.52 6.99 2.85
N SER A 61 9.01 7.55 3.95
CA SER A 61 8.72 9.00 4.09
C SER A 61 9.88 9.89 3.66
N ASP A 62 9.57 11.09 3.14
CA ASP A 62 10.57 12.08 2.70
C ASP A 62 11.45 12.56 3.84
N ARG A 63 10.89 12.62 5.06
CA ARG A 63 11.55 13.11 6.28
C ARG A 63 11.12 12.28 7.48
N VAL A 64 11.92 12.28 8.52
CA VAL A 64 11.54 11.73 9.82
C VAL A 64 10.42 12.57 10.45
N PHE A 65 10.54 13.90 10.32
CA PHE A 65 9.50 14.89 10.63
C PHE A 65 9.75 16.17 9.81
N PRO A 66 8.71 16.97 9.47
CA PRO A 66 7.31 16.67 9.66
C PRO A 66 6.86 15.44 8.87
N SER A 67 5.67 14.90 9.17
CA SER A 67 5.11 13.77 8.44
C SER A 67 4.90 14.08 6.96
N THR A 68 4.89 13.04 6.12
CA THR A 68 4.57 13.15 4.68
C THR A 68 3.17 13.75 4.49
N ALA A 69 2.22 13.40 5.35
CA ALA A 69 0.87 13.98 5.33
C ALA A 69 0.86 15.49 5.59
N CYS A 70 1.69 16.01 6.51
CA CYS A 70 1.83 17.45 6.71
C CYS A 70 2.46 18.16 5.50
N ILE A 71 3.44 17.52 4.86
CA ILE A 71 4.04 18.06 3.62
C ILE A 71 2.99 18.08 2.51
N LEU A 72 2.25 16.98 2.35
CA LEU A 72 1.17 16.86 1.37
C LEU A 72 0.06 17.89 1.61
N GLN A 73 -0.36 18.11 2.86
CA GLN A 73 -1.36 19.11 3.22
C GLN A 73 -0.97 20.51 2.71
N ASN A 74 0.29 20.89 2.90
CA ASN A 74 0.81 22.17 2.39
C ASN A 74 0.84 22.21 0.85
N ARG A 75 1.24 21.11 0.20
CA ARG A 75 1.32 21.03 -1.28
C ARG A 75 -0.05 21.15 -1.92
N LEU A 76 -1.08 20.56 -1.32
CA LEU A 76 -2.46 20.63 -1.78
C LEU A 76 -3.14 21.97 -1.47
N GLY A 77 -2.56 22.80 -0.62
CA GLY A 77 -3.21 24.01 -0.09
C GLY A 77 -4.38 23.69 0.86
N ALA A 78 -4.46 22.46 1.36
CA ALA A 78 -5.45 22.06 2.36
C ALA A 78 -5.08 22.66 3.73
N ASN A 79 -6.04 23.33 4.38
CA ASN A 79 -5.79 24.03 5.64
C ASN A 79 -6.68 23.50 6.75
N GLY A 80 -6.09 23.29 7.94
CA GLY A 80 -6.81 23.18 9.22
C GLY A 80 -7.21 21.77 9.60
N GLY A 81 -7.10 20.73 8.96
CA GLY A 81 -7.41 19.36 9.39
C GLY A 81 -6.20 18.65 10.05
N ALA A 82 -6.43 17.50 10.64
CA ALA A 82 -5.35 16.64 11.11
C ALA A 82 -4.61 16.00 9.93
N ALA A 83 -3.27 15.94 10.02
CA ALA A 83 -2.43 15.32 8.99
C ALA A 83 -1.31 14.51 9.65
N PHE A 84 -1.26 13.20 9.41
CA PHE A 84 -0.25 12.31 9.99
C PHE A 84 -0.01 11.07 9.12
N ASP A 85 1.17 10.46 9.31
CA ASP A 85 1.55 9.23 8.62
C ASP A 85 1.18 8.00 9.45
N VAL A 86 0.89 6.88 8.74
CA VAL A 86 0.74 5.54 9.30
C VAL A 86 1.78 4.64 8.67
N GLN A 87 2.58 3.97 9.51
CA GLN A 87 3.55 3.00 9.08
C GLN A 87 3.08 1.58 9.44
N ALA A 88 2.65 0.83 8.44
CA ALA A 88 2.31 -0.59 8.55
C ALA A 88 2.68 -1.34 7.25
N ALA A 89 3.75 -0.87 6.58
CA ALA A 89 4.28 -1.43 5.34
C ALA A 89 3.15 -1.71 4.31
N CYS A 90 3.12 -2.89 3.70
CA CYS A 90 2.13 -3.26 2.68
C CYS A 90 0.67 -3.23 3.17
N SER A 91 0.42 -3.29 4.47
CA SER A 91 -0.92 -3.15 5.08
C SER A 91 -1.28 -1.69 5.38
N GLY A 92 -0.36 -0.75 5.16
CA GLY A 92 -0.49 0.65 5.60
C GLY A 92 -1.75 1.33 5.09
N PHE A 93 -2.12 1.13 3.81
CA PHE A 93 -3.33 1.73 3.27
C PHE A 93 -4.61 1.23 3.97
N ILE A 94 -4.71 -0.06 4.27
CA ILE A 94 -5.87 -0.62 4.99
C ILE A 94 -5.93 -0.09 6.43
N TYR A 95 -4.78 0.06 7.08
CA TYR A 95 -4.71 0.71 8.41
C TYR A 95 -5.17 2.16 8.33
N ALA A 96 -4.65 2.93 7.37
CA ALA A 96 -5.05 4.32 7.17
C ALA A 96 -6.56 4.45 6.87
N LEU A 97 -7.10 3.58 6.02
CA LEU A 97 -8.52 3.52 5.71
C LEU A 97 -9.37 3.19 6.95
N GLY A 98 -8.93 2.22 7.76
CA GLY A 98 -9.57 1.85 9.01
C GLY A 98 -9.58 3.01 10.02
N ILE A 99 -8.46 3.71 10.17
CA ILE A 99 -8.35 4.87 11.04
C ILE A 99 -9.26 6.00 10.56
N ALA A 100 -9.23 6.35 9.26
CA ALA A 100 -10.12 7.37 8.67
C ALA A 100 -11.60 7.03 8.92
N THR A 101 -11.99 5.76 8.73
CA THR A 101 -13.34 5.28 9.02
C THR A 101 -13.75 5.53 10.47
N GLN A 102 -12.85 5.28 11.44
CA GLN A 102 -13.15 5.53 12.84
C GLN A 102 -13.24 7.04 13.16
N PHE A 103 -12.39 7.88 12.56
CA PHE A 103 -12.49 9.33 12.72
C PHE A 103 -13.86 9.85 12.23
N ILE A 104 -14.31 9.37 11.06
CA ILE A 104 -15.61 9.76 10.48
C ILE A 104 -16.76 9.26 11.37
N LYS A 105 -16.75 7.98 11.76
CA LYS A 105 -17.79 7.41 12.64
C LYS A 105 -17.87 8.09 14.01
N ALA A 106 -16.73 8.54 14.53
CA ALA A 106 -16.67 9.29 15.80
C ALA A 106 -17.02 10.79 15.67
N GLY A 107 -17.26 11.29 14.46
CA GLY A 107 -17.53 12.71 14.20
C GLY A 107 -16.29 13.61 14.26
N GLY A 108 -15.09 13.03 14.28
CA GLY A 108 -13.83 13.76 14.28
C GLY A 108 -13.40 14.29 12.90
N ALA A 109 -13.98 13.77 11.84
CA ALA A 109 -13.84 14.25 10.47
C ALA A 109 -15.11 13.95 9.68
N LYS A 110 -15.36 14.69 8.60
CA LYS A 110 -16.43 14.40 7.64
C LYS A 110 -15.89 13.91 6.33
N LYS A 111 -14.74 14.44 5.89
CA LYS A 111 -14.06 14.09 4.65
C LYS A 111 -12.60 13.81 4.92
N ALA A 112 -12.15 12.62 4.59
CA ALA A 112 -10.78 12.17 4.78
C ALA A 112 -10.13 11.82 3.44
N LEU A 113 -8.90 12.30 3.24
CA LEU A 113 -8.02 11.89 2.15
C LEU A 113 -7.08 10.80 2.69
N VAL A 114 -7.17 9.60 2.12
CA VAL A 114 -6.36 8.45 2.50
C VAL A 114 -5.44 8.09 1.34
N VAL A 115 -4.14 8.11 1.59
CA VAL A 115 -3.10 7.97 0.57
C VAL A 115 -2.17 6.82 0.94
N GLY A 116 -1.83 5.99 -0.04
CA GLY A 116 -0.68 5.09 0.03
C GLY A 116 0.39 5.60 -0.93
N SER A 117 1.61 5.85 -0.45
CA SER A 117 2.71 6.35 -1.30
C SER A 117 4.04 5.81 -0.84
N GLU A 118 4.81 5.22 -1.76
CA GLU A 118 6.06 4.56 -1.43
C GLU A 118 7.15 4.81 -2.48
N ALA A 119 8.36 5.07 -2.01
CA ALA A 119 9.60 5.12 -2.80
C ALA A 119 10.52 3.96 -2.40
N ASN A 120 10.07 2.74 -2.69
CA ASN A 120 10.81 1.51 -2.34
C ASN A 120 12.20 1.47 -2.99
N SER A 121 12.35 2.06 -4.19
CA SER A 121 13.61 2.12 -4.91
C SER A 121 14.76 2.70 -4.10
N ARG A 122 14.46 3.57 -3.12
CA ARG A 122 15.46 4.23 -2.25
C ARG A 122 15.99 3.34 -1.13
N ILE A 123 15.29 2.25 -0.83
CA ILE A 123 15.63 1.32 0.25
C ILE A 123 15.95 -0.09 -0.27
N LEU A 124 16.11 -0.26 -1.59
CA LEU A 124 16.48 -1.53 -2.20
C LEU A 124 17.98 -1.63 -2.41
N ASP A 125 18.54 -2.80 -2.10
CA ASP A 125 19.86 -3.19 -2.57
C ASP A 125 19.71 -3.78 -3.98
N TYR A 126 20.19 -3.05 -4.97
CA TYR A 126 20.12 -3.51 -6.38
C TYR A 126 21.10 -4.65 -6.69
N SER A 127 21.93 -5.07 -5.74
CA SER A 127 22.72 -6.32 -5.83
C SER A 127 21.95 -7.54 -5.31
N ASP A 128 20.88 -7.33 -4.53
CA ASP A 128 20.01 -8.41 -4.02
C ASP A 128 18.83 -8.70 -4.96
N ARG A 129 18.99 -9.74 -5.79
CA ARG A 129 17.94 -10.22 -6.68
C ARG A 129 16.66 -10.65 -5.97
N SER A 130 16.70 -10.98 -4.68
CA SER A 130 15.54 -11.49 -3.96
C SER A 130 14.49 -10.40 -3.69
N SER A 131 14.89 -9.15 -3.62
CA SER A 131 14.05 -8.00 -3.31
C SER A 131 13.90 -7.03 -4.50
N CYS A 132 14.98 -6.60 -5.14
CA CYS A 132 14.93 -5.51 -6.11
C CYS A 132 14.13 -5.80 -7.39
N VAL A 133 13.88 -7.08 -7.71
CA VAL A 133 13.04 -7.46 -8.86
C VAL A 133 11.54 -7.42 -8.55
N ILE A 134 11.16 -7.26 -7.29
CA ILE A 134 9.77 -7.33 -6.83
C ILE A 134 9.17 -5.94 -6.62
N PHE A 135 9.90 -5.03 -5.99
CA PHE A 135 9.37 -3.76 -5.53
C PHE A 135 9.52 -2.64 -6.56
N GLY A 136 8.55 -1.73 -6.56
CA GLY A 136 8.54 -0.50 -7.32
C GLY A 136 7.97 0.66 -6.52
N ASP A 137 7.98 1.85 -7.09
CA ASP A 137 7.49 3.09 -6.50
C ASP A 137 6.10 3.41 -7.04
N GLY A 138 5.32 4.13 -6.24
CA GLY A 138 4.00 4.57 -6.67
C GLY A 138 3.19 5.23 -5.56
N ALA A 139 2.08 5.85 -5.96
CA ALA A 139 1.10 6.42 -5.05
C ALA A 139 -0.32 6.22 -5.56
N GLY A 140 -1.25 5.99 -4.65
CA GLY A 140 -2.67 5.96 -4.92
C GLY A 140 -3.43 6.59 -3.75
N ALA A 141 -4.60 7.18 -4.02
CA ALA A 141 -5.37 7.89 -3.02
C ALA A 141 -6.88 7.67 -3.21
N VAL A 142 -7.61 7.79 -2.11
CA VAL A 142 -9.07 7.81 -2.10
C VAL A 142 -9.57 8.93 -1.18
N VAL A 143 -10.74 9.48 -1.51
CA VAL A 143 -11.50 10.30 -0.58
C VAL A 143 -12.58 9.44 0.06
N VAL A 144 -12.70 9.54 1.38
CA VAL A 144 -13.74 8.88 2.17
C VAL A 144 -14.55 9.96 2.88
N GLU A 145 -15.88 9.91 2.76
CA GLU A 145 -16.77 10.86 3.41
C GLU A 145 -17.87 10.18 4.22
N ALA A 146 -18.44 10.94 5.14
CA ALA A 146 -19.60 10.52 5.90
C ALA A 146 -20.81 10.35 4.97
N SER A 147 -21.48 9.19 5.03
CA SER A 147 -22.66 8.86 4.22
C SER A 147 -23.65 8.07 5.05
N GLU A 148 -24.95 8.24 4.72
CA GLU A 148 -26.02 7.38 5.24
C GLU A 148 -26.10 6.05 4.47
N GLU A 149 -25.54 6.00 3.26
CA GLU A 149 -25.47 4.77 2.47
C GLU A 149 -24.33 3.87 2.91
N PRO A 150 -24.51 2.54 2.91
CA PRO A 150 -23.45 1.61 3.23
C PRO A 150 -22.25 1.75 2.28
N GLY A 151 -21.05 1.93 2.84
CA GLY A 151 -19.80 2.02 2.10
C GLY A 151 -18.79 1.01 2.65
N ILE A 152 -17.89 1.45 3.55
CA ILE A 152 -16.93 0.57 4.21
C ILE A 152 -17.64 -0.21 5.32
N LEU A 153 -17.91 -1.48 5.09
CA LEU A 153 -18.65 -2.34 6.02
C LEU A 153 -17.81 -2.63 7.27
N SER A 154 -16.59 -3.11 7.10
CA SER A 154 -15.65 -3.37 8.19
C SER A 154 -14.20 -3.18 7.76
N THR A 155 -13.32 -2.99 8.73
CA THR A 155 -11.87 -2.98 8.55
C THR A 155 -11.22 -3.85 9.63
N HIS A 156 -10.30 -4.73 9.22
CA HIS A 156 -9.61 -5.66 10.11
C HIS A 156 -8.12 -5.35 10.10
N MET A 157 -7.59 -4.96 11.26
CA MET A 157 -6.18 -4.63 11.44
C MET A 157 -5.54 -5.65 12.36
N ASN A 158 -4.59 -6.41 11.85
CA ASN A 158 -3.89 -7.45 12.60
C ASN A 158 -2.39 -7.26 12.46
N ALA A 159 -1.64 -7.57 13.51
CA ALA A 159 -0.19 -7.63 13.51
C ALA A 159 0.29 -8.83 14.31
N ASP A 160 1.45 -9.38 13.93
CA ASP A 160 2.11 -10.43 14.66
C ASP A 160 3.62 -10.17 14.69
N GLY A 161 4.08 -9.59 15.78
CA GLY A 161 5.48 -9.19 15.97
C GLY A 161 6.48 -10.33 16.00
N GLN A 162 6.04 -11.60 16.09
CA GLN A 162 6.96 -12.75 16.03
C GLN A 162 7.68 -12.87 14.67
N TYR A 163 7.14 -12.25 13.63
CA TYR A 163 7.66 -12.28 12.25
C TYR A 163 8.51 -11.06 11.89
N GLN A 164 8.89 -10.20 12.85
CA GLN A 164 9.60 -8.95 12.63
C GLN A 164 10.87 -9.09 11.78
N ASP A 165 11.56 -10.23 11.87
CA ASP A 165 12.84 -10.47 11.18
C ASP A 165 12.69 -11.07 9.77
N LEU A 166 11.45 -11.24 9.26
CA LEU A 166 11.22 -11.81 7.93
C LEU A 166 11.29 -10.79 6.80
N LEU A 167 10.89 -9.55 7.06
CA LEU A 167 10.93 -8.44 6.12
C LEU A 167 11.06 -7.13 6.88
N TYR A 168 12.21 -6.48 6.74
CA TYR A 168 12.51 -5.26 7.50
C TYR A 168 13.49 -4.35 6.76
N VAL A 169 13.51 -3.08 7.19
CA VAL A 169 14.56 -2.11 6.90
C VAL A 169 15.01 -1.52 8.24
N ASN A 170 16.31 -1.54 8.51
CA ASN A 170 16.85 -0.92 9.70
C ASN A 170 16.67 0.60 9.65
N ASN A 171 16.39 1.23 10.81
CA ASN A 171 16.29 2.68 10.87
C ASN A 171 17.68 3.32 10.64
N PRO A 172 17.87 4.14 9.59
CA PRO A 172 19.16 4.75 9.29
C PRO A 172 19.63 5.78 10.33
N ILE A 173 18.72 6.21 11.23
CA ILE A 173 19.04 7.15 12.32
C ILE A 173 19.53 6.40 13.58
N LYS A 174 19.37 5.08 13.58
CA LYS A 174 19.80 4.24 14.69
C LYS A 174 21.31 4.30 14.86
N ASP A 175 21.73 4.65 16.08
CA ASP A 175 23.06 4.54 16.65
C ASP A 175 24.27 4.70 15.70
N GLN A 176 24.87 5.88 15.84
CA GLN A 176 26.25 6.18 15.47
C GLN A 176 26.85 5.30 14.36
N LYS A 177 26.64 5.80 13.16
CA LYS A 177 27.45 5.56 11.95
C LYS A 177 28.63 4.62 12.13
N GLN A 178 28.44 3.38 11.85
CA GLN A 178 29.48 2.61 11.20
C GLN A 178 29.44 2.98 9.71
N GLU A 179 30.55 3.42 9.19
CA GLU A 179 30.71 3.76 7.78
C GLU A 179 30.36 2.51 6.96
N GLY A 180 29.27 2.56 6.18
CA GLY A 180 28.78 1.45 5.36
C GLY A 180 27.42 0.86 5.74
N ASP A 181 26.76 1.24 6.83
CA ASP A 181 25.42 0.80 7.19
C ASP A 181 24.36 1.57 6.37
N GLN A 182 24.21 1.19 5.11
CA GLN A 182 23.02 1.56 4.35
C GLN A 182 21.85 0.70 4.82
N ALA A 183 20.74 1.34 5.13
CA ALA A 183 19.54 0.67 5.59
C ALA A 183 18.77 0.11 4.37
N PHE A 184 19.23 -1.03 3.85
CA PHE A 184 18.54 -1.72 2.78
C PHE A 184 17.49 -2.69 3.31
N MET A 185 16.49 -2.93 2.47
CA MET A 185 15.43 -3.91 2.71
C MET A 185 16.01 -5.32 2.74
N THR A 186 15.75 -6.05 3.82
CA THR A 186 16.06 -7.47 3.97
C THR A 186 14.77 -8.28 3.90
N MET A 187 14.72 -9.32 3.07
CA MET A 187 13.54 -10.17 2.89
C MET A 187 13.87 -11.66 2.85
N HIS A 188 13.23 -12.42 3.72
CA HIS A 188 13.23 -13.89 3.70
C HIS A 188 12.03 -14.41 2.90
N GLY A 189 12.07 -14.26 1.57
CA GLY A 189 10.93 -14.38 0.66
C GLY A 189 10.10 -15.65 0.80
N ASN A 190 10.72 -16.83 1.01
CA ASN A 190 9.99 -18.09 1.20
C ASN A 190 9.14 -18.11 2.47
N ASP A 191 9.65 -17.55 3.56
CA ASP A 191 8.94 -17.54 4.84
C ASP A 191 7.87 -16.43 4.84
N VAL A 192 8.17 -15.27 4.26
CA VAL A 192 7.17 -14.22 3.97
C VAL A 192 5.99 -14.82 3.19
N TYR A 193 6.26 -15.59 2.13
CA TYR A 193 5.20 -16.24 1.33
C TYR A 193 4.32 -17.16 2.18
N LYS A 194 4.91 -18.06 2.98
CA LYS A 194 4.15 -19.00 3.83
C LYS A 194 3.27 -18.28 4.83
N VAL A 195 3.84 -17.25 5.51
CA VAL A 195 3.11 -16.46 6.49
C VAL A 195 1.99 -15.67 5.82
N ALA A 196 2.25 -15.03 4.68
CA ALA A 196 1.26 -14.27 3.93
C ALA A 196 0.06 -15.13 3.52
N VAL A 197 0.28 -16.29 2.89
CA VAL A 197 -0.80 -17.18 2.46
C VAL A 197 -1.64 -17.66 3.64
N LYS A 198 -1.00 -18.05 4.75
CA LYS A 198 -1.71 -18.49 5.97
C LYS A 198 -2.55 -17.36 6.57
N THR A 199 -1.94 -16.17 6.72
CA THR A 199 -2.59 -15.03 7.38
C THR A 199 -3.73 -14.48 6.54
N LEU A 200 -3.52 -14.27 5.24
CA LEU A 200 -4.57 -13.79 4.33
C LEU A 200 -5.75 -14.76 4.24
N SER A 201 -5.49 -16.07 4.26
CA SER A 201 -6.57 -17.06 4.32
C SER A 201 -7.43 -16.95 5.57
N ARG A 202 -6.82 -16.65 6.73
CA ARG A 202 -7.54 -16.40 7.98
C ARG A 202 -8.32 -15.09 7.93
N VAL A 203 -7.71 -14.01 7.42
CA VAL A 203 -8.36 -12.70 7.32
C VAL A 203 -9.59 -12.74 6.40
N VAL A 204 -9.56 -13.55 5.33
CA VAL A 204 -10.75 -13.78 4.49
C VAL A 204 -11.90 -14.34 5.32
N ASP A 205 -11.67 -15.40 6.09
CA ASP A 205 -12.73 -16.01 6.92
C ASP A 205 -13.24 -15.04 7.99
N GLU A 206 -12.32 -14.35 8.68
CA GLU A 206 -12.62 -13.33 9.69
C GLU A 206 -13.49 -12.18 9.12
N THR A 207 -13.15 -11.70 7.93
CA THR A 207 -13.87 -10.59 7.29
C THR A 207 -15.29 -11.02 6.85
N LEU A 208 -15.43 -12.20 6.29
CA LEU A 208 -16.74 -12.72 5.88
C LEU A 208 -17.64 -12.95 7.09
N GLU A 209 -17.12 -13.59 8.15
CA GLU A 209 -17.84 -13.83 9.38
C GLU A 209 -18.31 -12.53 10.05
N ALA A 210 -17.43 -11.52 10.14
CA ALA A 210 -17.74 -10.22 10.74
C ALA A 210 -18.87 -9.47 10.01
N ASN A 211 -19.08 -9.75 8.73
CA ASN A 211 -20.11 -9.10 7.91
C ASN A 211 -21.30 -10.01 7.63
N ASN A 212 -21.35 -11.23 8.19
CA ASN A 212 -22.36 -12.25 7.90
C ASN A 212 -22.50 -12.50 6.39
N MET A 213 -21.38 -12.61 5.69
CA MET A 213 -21.31 -12.82 4.25
C MET A 213 -20.75 -14.20 3.92
N ASP A 214 -21.25 -14.78 2.84
CA ASP A 214 -20.67 -15.96 2.20
C ASP A 214 -19.66 -15.54 1.12
N LYS A 215 -18.79 -16.47 0.70
CA LYS A 215 -17.81 -16.22 -0.36
C LYS A 215 -18.45 -15.83 -1.69
N SER A 216 -19.68 -16.29 -1.95
CA SER A 216 -20.46 -15.95 -3.14
C SER A 216 -20.96 -14.52 -3.18
N ASP A 217 -20.98 -13.83 -2.02
CA ASP A 217 -21.41 -12.44 -1.90
C ASP A 217 -20.30 -11.45 -2.26
N VAL A 218 -19.08 -11.96 -2.50
CA VAL A 218 -17.93 -11.15 -2.90
C VAL A 218 -17.85 -11.10 -4.42
N ASP A 219 -18.10 -9.93 -4.99
CA ASP A 219 -18.06 -9.71 -6.43
C ASP A 219 -16.62 -9.57 -6.96
N TRP A 220 -15.77 -8.84 -6.25
CA TRP A 220 -14.42 -8.52 -6.66
C TRP A 220 -13.41 -8.66 -5.52
N LEU A 221 -12.21 -9.12 -5.85
CA LEU A 221 -11.05 -9.12 -4.97
C LEU A 221 -10.03 -8.10 -5.48
N ILE A 222 -9.73 -7.11 -4.65
CA ILE A 222 -8.67 -6.11 -4.91
C ILE A 222 -7.55 -6.30 -3.88
N PRO A 223 -6.64 -7.24 -4.12
CA PRO A 223 -5.63 -7.61 -3.13
C PRO A 223 -4.42 -6.67 -3.19
N HIS A 224 -3.62 -6.71 -2.13
CA HIS A 224 -2.24 -6.24 -2.21
C HIS A 224 -1.48 -6.97 -3.33
N GLN A 225 -0.80 -6.21 -4.19
CA GLN A 225 -0.14 -6.67 -5.43
C GLN A 225 1.29 -7.18 -5.16
N ALA A 226 1.45 -8.08 -4.19
CA ALA A 226 2.76 -8.55 -3.77
C ALA A 226 3.42 -9.48 -4.80
N ASN A 227 2.68 -10.49 -5.23
CA ASN A 227 3.17 -11.58 -6.07
C ASN A 227 1.97 -12.39 -6.57
N ILE A 228 1.96 -12.74 -7.84
CA ILE A 228 0.83 -13.48 -8.46
C ILE A 228 0.49 -14.79 -7.71
N ARG A 229 1.48 -15.47 -7.14
CA ARG A 229 1.27 -16.73 -6.40
C ARG A 229 0.51 -16.52 -5.09
N ILE A 230 0.79 -15.42 -4.37
CA ILE A 230 0.05 -15.04 -3.16
C ILE A 230 -1.37 -14.66 -3.54
N ILE A 231 -1.54 -13.81 -4.56
CA ILE A 231 -2.85 -13.36 -5.05
C ILE A 231 -3.72 -14.56 -5.44
N SER A 232 -3.17 -15.47 -6.26
CA SER A 232 -3.88 -16.68 -6.69
C SER A 232 -4.27 -17.59 -5.52
N SER A 233 -3.47 -17.65 -4.46
CA SER A 233 -3.79 -18.42 -3.25
C SER A 233 -4.99 -17.84 -2.50
N VAL A 234 -5.10 -16.51 -2.42
CA VAL A 234 -6.25 -15.82 -1.80
C VAL A 234 -7.52 -16.00 -2.65
N ALA A 235 -7.42 -15.82 -3.97
CA ALA A 235 -8.52 -16.05 -4.89
C ALA A 235 -9.06 -17.49 -4.76
N LYS A 236 -8.17 -18.49 -4.70
CA LYS A 236 -8.53 -19.88 -4.46
C LYS A 236 -9.23 -20.09 -3.12
N LYS A 237 -8.80 -19.40 -2.06
CA LYS A 237 -9.44 -19.44 -0.73
C LYS A 237 -10.88 -18.94 -0.79
N LEU A 238 -11.14 -17.91 -1.58
CA LEU A 238 -12.48 -17.36 -1.85
C LEU A 238 -13.31 -18.20 -2.82
N ASN A 239 -12.75 -19.22 -3.48
CA ASN A 239 -13.35 -19.91 -4.64
C ASN A 239 -13.66 -18.93 -5.80
N MET A 240 -12.89 -17.88 -5.92
CA MET A 240 -13.08 -16.81 -6.89
C MET A 240 -12.26 -17.07 -8.17
N PRO A 241 -12.86 -16.95 -9.36
CA PRO A 241 -12.13 -17.03 -10.62
C PRO A 241 -11.21 -15.81 -10.79
N MET A 242 -10.08 -15.97 -11.46
CA MET A 242 -9.06 -14.91 -11.59
C MET A 242 -9.57 -13.68 -12.37
N GLU A 243 -10.61 -13.82 -13.18
CA GLU A 243 -11.27 -12.72 -13.91
C GLU A 243 -11.98 -11.72 -12.98
N LYS A 244 -12.25 -12.12 -11.75
CA LYS A 244 -12.81 -11.26 -10.68
C LYS A 244 -11.75 -10.76 -9.71
N VAL A 245 -10.47 -10.97 -10.03
CA VAL A 245 -9.33 -10.49 -9.23
C VAL A 245 -8.63 -9.37 -9.98
N VAL A 246 -8.56 -8.21 -9.36
CA VAL A 246 -7.84 -7.08 -9.96
C VAL A 246 -6.33 -7.31 -9.86
N LEU A 247 -5.66 -7.26 -11.01
CA LEU A 247 -4.23 -7.50 -11.14
C LEU A 247 -3.54 -6.28 -11.76
N THR A 248 -2.66 -5.64 -11.01
CA THR A 248 -1.82 -4.53 -11.47
C THR A 248 -0.33 -4.83 -11.32
N ASN A 249 0.01 -5.92 -10.66
CA ASN A 249 1.39 -6.28 -10.36
C ASN A 249 2.28 -6.49 -11.59
N GLU A 250 1.71 -6.83 -12.74
CA GLU A 250 2.46 -6.99 -13.99
C GLU A 250 3.15 -5.70 -14.41
N ASN A 251 2.41 -4.58 -14.34
CA ASN A 251 2.87 -3.27 -14.84
C ASN A 251 3.31 -2.31 -13.74
N GLN A 252 2.91 -2.55 -12.48
CA GLN A 252 3.20 -1.66 -11.36
C GLN A 252 4.11 -2.29 -10.30
N ALA A 253 4.33 -3.60 -10.35
CA ALA A 253 5.07 -4.36 -9.33
C ALA A 253 4.43 -4.27 -7.93
N ASN A 254 5.22 -4.59 -6.90
CA ASN A 254 4.83 -4.40 -5.51
C ASN A 254 5.18 -2.98 -5.06
N THR A 255 4.20 -2.12 -4.99
CA THR A 255 4.33 -0.73 -4.52
C THR A 255 3.97 -0.58 -3.02
N SER A 256 4.08 -1.66 -2.23
CA SER A 256 3.82 -1.67 -0.78
C SER A 256 2.45 -1.05 -0.42
N ALA A 257 2.41 0.03 0.38
CA ALA A 257 1.17 0.69 0.77
C ALA A 257 0.37 1.28 -0.40
N ALA A 258 1.01 1.62 -1.51
CA ALA A 258 0.33 2.18 -2.68
C ALA A 258 -0.39 1.12 -3.54
N SER A 259 -0.12 -0.17 -3.35
CA SER A 259 -0.57 -1.20 -4.29
C SER A 259 -2.09 -1.39 -4.31
N VAL A 260 -2.74 -1.36 -3.14
CA VAL A 260 -4.21 -1.50 -3.06
C VAL A 260 -4.94 -0.29 -3.65
N PRO A 261 -4.61 0.97 -3.31
CA PRO A 261 -5.30 2.10 -3.90
C PRO A 261 -5.04 2.25 -5.41
N LEU A 262 -3.87 1.88 -5.92
CA LEU A 262 -3.60 1.83 -7.37
C LEU A 262 -4.46 0.75 -8.06
N ALA A 263 -4.57 -0.42 -7.48
CA ALA A 263 -5.43 -1.48 -8.00
C ALA A 263 -6.91 -1.11 -7.95
N LEU A 264 -7.34 -0.40 -6.90
CA LEU A 264 -8.70 0.10 -6.76
C LEU A 264 -9.00 1.17 -7.83
N ASP A 265 -8.09 2.12 -8.07
CA ASP A 265 -8.25 3.14 -9.12
C ASP A 265 -8.41 2.49 -10.50
N GLN A 266 -7.59 1.50 -10.84
CA GLN A 266 -7.74 0.76 -12.09
C GLN A 266 -9.11 0.06 -12.17
N ALA A 267 -9.53 -0.62 -11.11
CA ALA A 267 -10.81 -1.34 -11.10
C ALA A 267 -12.05 -0.45 -11.25
N VAL A 268 -11.95 0.80 -10.83
CA VAL A 268 -13.05 1.77 -10.96
C VAL A 268 -13.10 2.42 -12.34
N ARG A 269 -11.94 2.49 -13.05
CA ARG A 269 -11.85 3.12 -14.37
C ARG A 269 -12.12 2.15 -15.54
N ASP A 270 -11.83 0.86 -15.36
CA ASP A 270 -12.03 -0.20 -16.36
C ASP A 270 -13.47 -0.75 -16.31
#